data_829d6d4280d7c1a0eab11718be35353d
#
_entry.id   829d6d4280d7c1a0eab11718be35353d
#
_cell.length_a   1.000
_cell.length_b   1.000
_cell.length_c   1.000
_cell.angle_alpha   90.00
_cell.angle_beta   90.00
_cell.angle_gamma   90.00
#
_symmetry.space_group_name_H-M   'P 1'
#
loop_
_entity.id
_entity.type
_entity.pdbx_description
1 polymer ?
#
loop_
_entity_poly.entity_id
_entity_poly.type
_entity_poly.pdbx_seq_one_letter_code
_entity_poly.pdbx_strand_id
1 'polypeptide(L)'
;MNKLSNQIAIAIICIVLGFMLSVQLKTVEAYKNTSKNPRIDELAVQVNSLTAEKEKLLAANEELSQKLQNVRDENAAMDDLREELIKANMNAGFLSLEGPGIILTLNDSVQPAGGSGAANPNTLLVHDYDLLQILNEIKASGAEAISVNNERVIATTEVRCAGTTILINWKKIAPPFVIKATGDPKLLESGLNIKNGYLDSLRFSGIQVDLQISDKVDIPAYQGAFNFVYSAPVEAERVAN
;
A
#
# COMPACT_ATOMS: atom_id res chain seq x y z
N MET A 1 -47.12 -39.70 -48.74
CA MET A 1 -46.47 -38.42 -49.16
C MET A 1 -45.78 -37.64 -48.07
N ASN A 2 -45.70 -38.09 -46.80
CA ASN A 2 -45.22 -37.26 -45.73
C ASN A 2 -43.74 -37.46 -45.22
N LYS A 3 -43.10 -38.58 -45.71
CA LYS A 3 -41.69 -38.81 -45.24
C LYS A 3 -40.64 -37.91 -45.90
N LEU A 4 -40.83 -37.61 -47.20
CA LEU A 4 -39.89 -36.77 -47.94
C LEU A 4 -39.96 -35.31 -47.46
N SER A 5 -41.17 -34.80 -47.18
CA SER A 5 -41.36 -33.41 -46.64
C SER A 5 -40.70 -33.25 -45.25
N ASN A 6 -40.80 -34.23 -44.37
CA ASN A 6 -40.16 -34.18 -43.05
C ASN A 6 -38.62 -34.26 -43.14
N GLN A 7 -38.09 -35.01 -44.09
CA GLN A 7 -36.65 -35.11 -44.30
C GLN A 7 -36.07 -33.78 -44.82
N ILE A 8 -36.79 -33.09 -45.73
CA ILE A 8 -36.40 -31.79 -46.25
C ILE A 8 -36.47 -30.72 -45.13
N ALA A 9 -37.52 -30.76 -44.31
CA ALA A 9 -37.64 -29.83 -43.18
C ALA A 9 -36.49 -29.99 -42.15
N ILE A 10 -36.13 -31.24 -41.83
CA ILE A 10 -34.99 -31.52 -40.92
C ILE A 10 -33.67 -31.06 -41.55
N ALA A 11 -33.46 -31.27 -42.85
CA ALA A 11 -32.25 -30.80 -43.54
C ALA A 11 -32.11 -29.29 -43.50
N ILE A 12 -33.20 -28.56 -43.70
CA ILE A 12 -33.22 -27.10 -43.63
C ILE A 12 -32.88 -26.61 -42.20
N ILE A 13 -33.47 -27.24 -41.18
CA ILE A 13 -33.18 -26.91 -39.78
C ILE A 13 -31.70 -27.17 -39.46
N CYS A 14 -31.13 -28.27 -39.91
CA CYS A 14 -29.71 -28.57 -39.70
C CYS A 14 -28.78 -27.55 -40.39
N ILE A 15 -29.14 -27.10 -41.59
CA ILE A 15 -28.37 -26.11 -42.33
C ILE A 15 -28.42 -24.74 -41.59
N VAL A 16 -29.61 -24.34 -41.12
CA VAL A 16 -29.78 -23.08 -40.37
C VAL A 16 -29.01 -23.14 -39.04
N LEU A 17 -29.08 -24.24 -38.30
CA LEU A 17 -28.34 -24.46 -37.08
C LEU A 17 -26.81 -24.45 -37.32
N GLY A 18 -26.34 -25.13 -38.36
CA GLY A 18 -24.92 -25.12 -38.74
C GLY A 18 -24.42 -23.73 -39.12
N PHE A 19 -25.25 -22.96 -39.84
CA PHE A 19 -24.93 -21.59 -40.19
C PHE A 19 -24.88 -20.66 -38.94
N MET A 20 -25.85 -20.78 -38.02
CA MET A 20 -25.86 -20.05 -36.76
C MET A 20 -24.63 -20.38 -35.91
N LEU A 21 -24.27 -21.64 -35.78
CA LEU A 21 -23.07 -22.07 -35.08
C LEU A 21 -21.78 -21.49 -35.71
N SER A 22 -21.69 -21.50 -37.04
CA SER A 22 -20.57 -20.95 -37.77
C SER A 22 -20.44 -19.40 -37.55
N VAL A 23 -21.57 -18.69 -37.53
CA VAL A 23 -21.60 -17.25 -37.26
C VAL A 23 -21.22 -16.99 -35.81
N GLN A 24 -21.70 -17.78 -34.86
CA GLN A 24 -21.33 -17.62 -33.42
C GLN A 24 -19.85 -17.90 -33.20
N LEU A 25 -19.27 -18.93 -33.82
CA LEU A 25 -17.83 -19.17 -33.71
C LEU A 25 -16.99 -18.05 -34.31
N LYS A 26 -17.36 -17.48 -35.45
CA LYS A 26 -16.71 -16.31 -36.04
C LYS A 26 -16.85 -15.06 -35.15
N THR A 27 -18.02 -14.89 -34.54
CA THR A 27 -18.26 -13.74 -33.64
C THR A 27 -17.44 -13.88 -32.35
N VAL A 28 -17.33 -15.10 -31.79
CA VAL A 28 -16.49 -15.38 -30.62
C VAL A 28 -15.00 -15.15 -30.91
N GLU A 29 -14.56 -15.56 -32.13
CA GLU A 29 -13.17 -15.34 -32.55
C GLU A 29 -12.87 -13.85 -32.79
N ALA A 30 -13.82 -13.12 -33.38
CA ALA A 30 -13.74 -11.65 -33.53
C ALA A 30 -13.75 -10.93 -32.18
N TYR A 31 -14.59 -11.36 -31.22
CA TYR A 31 -14.58 -10.83 -29.84
C TYR A 31 -13.27 -11.12 -29.11
N LYS A 32 -12.69 -12.29 -29.28
CA LYS A 32 -11.39 -12.65 -28.69
C LYS A 32 -10.24 -11.79 -29.23
N ASN A 33 -10.31 -11.43 -30.49
CA ASN A 33 -9.31 -10.54 -31.14
C ASN A 33 -9.56 -9.05 -30.85
N THR A 34 -10.81 -8.64 -30.58
CA THR A 34 -11.17 -7.24 -30.23
C THR A 34 -11.01 -6.96 -28.73
N SER A 35 -10.94 -8.00 -27.91
CA SER A 35 -10.74 -7.91 -26.46
C SER A 35 -9.27 -7.64 -26.05
N LYS A 36 -8.34 -7.51 -26.98
CA LYS A 36 -7.05 -6.85 -26.70
C LYS A 36 -7.33 -5.38 -26.52
N ASN A 37 -7.54 -4.98 -25.27
CA ASN A 37 -7.77 -3.61 -24.93
C ASN A 37 -6.43 -2.87 -25.10
N PRO A 38 -6.21 -2.10 -26.18
CA PRO A 38 -4.91 -1.47 -26.46
C PRO A 38 -4.45 -0.57 -25.30
N ARG A 39 -5.39 -0.09 -24.50
CA ARG A 39 -5.11 0.64 -23.26
C ARG A 39 -4.42 -0.21 -22.20
N ILE A 40 -4.77 -1.49 -22.08
CA ILE A 40 -4.14 -2.37 -21.07
C ILE A 40 -2.70 -2.69 -21.47
N ASP A 41 -2.47 -2.95 -22.75
CA ASP A 41 -1.13 -3.22 -23.27
C ASP A 41 -0.26 -1.94 -23.18
N GLU A 42 -0.81 -0.78 -23.49
CA GLU A 42 -0.13 0.50 -23.36
C GLU A 42 0.18 0.84 -21.88
N LEU A 43 -0.76 0.62 -20.95
CA LEU A 43 -0.52 0.77 -19.52
C LEU A 43 0.54 -0.22 -19.02
N ALA A 44 0.53 -1.46 -19.49
CA ALA A 44 1.54 -2.45 -19.11
C ALA A 44 2.94 -2.04 -19.58
N VAL A 45 3.06 -1.48 -20.80
CA VAL A 45 4.31 -0.93 -21.32
C VAL A 45 4.76 0.27 -20.48
N GLN A 46 3.84 1.20 -20.14
CA GLN A 46 4.16 2.35 -19.30
C GLN A 46 4.58 1.94 -17.89
N VAL A 47 3.90 0.99 -17.26
CA VAL A 47 4.28 0.45 -15.95
C VAL A 47 5.67 -0.18 -16.01
N ASN A 48 5.95 -0.98 -17.03
CA ASN A 48 7.27 -1.61 -17.18
C ASN A 48 8.38 -0.56 -17.43
N SER A 49 8.13 0.48 -18.24
CA SER A 49 9.10 1.55 -18.48
C SER A 49 9.35 2.38 -17.22
N LEU A 50 8.31 2.73 -16.47
CA LEU A 50 8.44 3.45 -15.21
C LEU A 50 9.13 2.61 -14.12
N THR A 51 8.89 1.29 -14.12
CA THR A 51 9.57 0.39 -13.19
C THR A 51 11.06 0.31 -13.52
N ALA A 52 11.42 0.19 -14.80
CA ALA A 52 12.82 0.20 -15.24
C ALA A 52 13.52 1.55 -14.98
N GLU A 53 12.81 2.66 -15.15
CA GLU A 53 13.33 4.00 -14.82
C GLU A 53 13.53 4.15 -13.30
N LYS A 54 12.59 3.67 -12.50
CA LYS A 54 12.71 3.63 -11.05
C LYS A 54 13.93 2.82 -10.61
N GLU A 55 14.13 1.62 -11.16
CA GLU A 55 15.29 0.78 -10.85
C GLU A 55 16.61 1.47 -11.23
N LYS A 56 16.65 2.13 -12.39
CA LYS A 56 17.80 2.90 -12.82
C LYS A 56 18.12 4.08 -11.89
N LEU A 57 17.09 4.79 -11.44
CA LEU A 57 17.25 5.90 -10.49
C LEU A 57 17.69 5.40 -9.11
N LEU A 58 17.18 4.25 -8.66
CA LEU A 58 17.62 3.62 -7.40
C LEU A 58 19.08 3.20 -7.49
N ALA A 59 19.50 2.56 -8.59
CA ALA A 59 20.90 2.17 -8.82
C ALA A 59 21.83 3.39 -8.90
N ALA A 60 21.41 4.47 -9.56
CA ALA A 60 22.18 5.71 -9.62
C ALA A 60 22.30 6.39 -8.25
N ASN A 61 21.26 6.34 -7.43
CA ASN A 61 21.29 6.86 -6.06
C ASN A 61 22.22 6.03 -5.16
N GLU A 62 22.21 4.71 -5.31
CA GLU A 62 23.15 3.80 -4.65
C GLU A 62 24.60 4.10 -5.06
N GLU A 63 24.85 4.27 -6.36
CA GLU A 63 26.18 4.62 -6.89
C GLU A 63 26.66 5.99 -6.39
N LEU A 64 25.76 7.00 -6.35
CA LEU A 64 26.10 8.30 -5.78
C LEU A 64 26.39 8.19 -4.27
N SER A 65 25.62 7.41 -3.53
CA SER A 65 25.83 7.15 -2.11
C SER A 65 27.18 6.47 -1.87
N GLN A 66 27.55 5.49 -2.70
CA GLN A 66 28.84 4.82 -2.64
C GLN A 66 30.01 5.76 -3.03
N LYS A 67 29.85 6.59 -4.07
CA LYS A 67 30.84 7.60 -4.45
C LYS A 67 31.04 8.64 -3.32
N LEU A 68 29.95 9.08 -2.71
CA LEU A 68 30.02 9.93 -1.51
C LEU A 68 30.73 9.21 -0.36
N GLN A 69 30.58 7.91 -0.22
CA GLN A 69 31.26 7.11 0.80
C GLN A 69 32.78 7.00 0.56
N ASN A 70 33.19 6.81 -0.69
CA ASN A 70 34.60 6.69 -1.06
C ASN A 70 35.40 8.02 -0.98
N VAL A 71 34.76 9.17 -1.13
CA VAL A 71 35.40 10.51 -0.99
C VAL A 71 35.62 10.89 0.47
N ARG A 72 35.06 10.13 1.41
CA ARG A 72 34.92 10.49 2.83
C ARG A 72 36.02 10.01 3.75
N ASP A 73 36.88 9.13 3.31
CA ASP A 73 37.89 8.52 4.20
C ASP A 73 39.02 9.46 4.62
N GLU A 74 39.01 10.73 4.18
CA GLU A 74 40.12 11.64 4.43
C GLU A 74 39.89 12.83 5.37
N ASN A 75 38.67 13.08 5.95
CA ASN A 75 38.51 14.28 6.78
C ASN A 75 37.46 14.18 7.89
N ALA A 76 37.83 14.41 9.15
CA ALA A 76 36.97 14.43 10.33
C ALA A 76 35.74 15.39 10.21
N ALA A 77 35.86 16.50 9.50
CA ALA A 77 34.76 17.43 9.24
C ALA A 77 33.65 16.82 8.33
N MET A 78 34.00 15.79 7.58
CA MET A 78 33.05 15.05 6.74
C MET A 78 32.26 14.00 7.54
N ASP A 79 32.80 13.51 8.66
CA ASP A 79 32.09 12.56 9.51
C ASP A 79 30.92 13.22 10.25
N ASP A 80 31.09 14.47 10.71
CA ASP A 80 30.02 15.24 11.33
C ASP A 80 28.88 15.49 10.32
N LEU A 81 29.20 15.88 9.10
CA LEU A 81 28.21 16.10 8.02
C LEU A 81 27.50 14.81 7.62
N ARG A 82 28.22 13.68 7.65
CA ARG A 82 27.63 12.35 7.40
C ARG A 82 26.63 11.97 8.48
N GLU A 83 26.96 12.20 9.74
CA GLU A 83 26.06 11.91 10.86
C GLU A 83 24.79 12.77 10.77
N GLU A 84 24.92 14.06 10.44
CA GLU A 84 23.78 14.94 10.18
C GLU A 84 22.92 14.45 9.01
N LEU A 85 23.54 14.02 7.91
CA LEU A 85 22.84 13.48 6.75
C LEU A 85 22.11 12.19 7.09
N ILE A 86 22.73 11.30 7.88
CA ILE A 86 22.07 10.07 8.36
C ILE A 86 20.85 10.43 9.21
N LYS A 87 20.99 11.34 10.17
CA LYS A 87 19.88 11.80 11.01
C LYS A 87 18.76 12.44 10.18
N ALA A 88 19.12 13.26 9.21
CA ALA A 88 18.15 13.87 8.31
C ALA A 88 17.40 12.81 7.48
N ASN A 89 18.10 11.82 6.94
CA ASN A 89 17.49 10.72 6.18
C ASN A 89 16.63 9.80 7.07
N MET A 90 17.03 9.55 8.32
CA MET A 90 16.20 8.81 9.29
C MET A 90 14.89 9.55 9.55
N ASN A 91 14.96 10.86 9.83
CA ASN A 91 13.80 11.70 10.11
C ASN A 91 12.87 11.83 8.88
N ALA A 92 13.45 11.89 7.69
CA ALA A 92 12.70 11.92 6.44
C ALA A 92 12.10 10.56 6.05
N GLY A 93 12.52 9.47 6.71
CA GLY A 93 12.04 8.12 6.44
C GLY A 93 12.74 7.40 5.28
N PHE A 94 13.86 7.91 4.79
CA PHE A 94 14.61 7.31 3.67
C PHE A 94 15.59 6.19 4.08
N LEU A 95 15.69 5.91 5.37
CA LEU A 95 16.48 4.78 5.87
C LEU A 95 15.57 3.73 6.50
N SER A 96 15.92 2.46 6.28
CA SER A 96 15.32 1.36 7.05
C SER A 96 15.81 1.45 8.49
N LEU A 97 14.91 1.19 9.42
CA LEU A 97 15.18 1.26 10.84
C LEU A 97 14.83 -0.06 11.51
N GLU A 98 15.54 -0.39 12.56
CA GLU A 98 15.30 -1.56 13.38
C GLU A 98 15.39 -1.16 14.85
N GLY A 99 14.48 -1.63 15.67
CA GLY A 99 14.50 -1.35 17.10
C GLY A 99 13.39 -2.06 17.85
N PRO A 100 13.32 -1.91 19.17
CA PRO A 100 12.21 -2.39 19.96
C PRO A 100 10.93 -1.62 19.58
N GLY A 101 9.77 -2.24 19.83
CA GLY A 101 8.51 -1.59 19.51
C GLY A 101 7.32 -2.54 19.58
N ILE A 102 6.34 -2.28 18.73
CA ILE A 102 5.08 -3.04 18.66
C ILE A 102 4.75 -3.48 17.24
N ILE A 103 3.98 -4.56 17.17
CA ILE A 103 3.31 -5.04 15.96
C ILE A 103 1.83 -5.11 16.27
N LEU A 104 1.03 -4.29 15.60
CA LEU A 104 -0.42 -4.25 15.71
C LEU A 104 -1.04 -4.78 14.43
N THR A 105 -1.84 -5.83 14.54
CA THR A 105 -2.59 -6.37 13.41
C THR A 105 -4.07 -6.05 13.57
N LEU A 106 -4.65 -5.39 12.57
CA LEU A 106 -6.07 -5.14 12.45
C LEU A 106 -6.65 -5.96 11.31
N ASN A 107 -7.77 -6.64 11.56
CA ASN A 107 -8.48 -7.36 10.53
C ASN A 107 -9.99 -7.14 10.67
N ASP A 108 -10.68 -7.25 9.55
CA ASP A 108 -12.14 -7.11 9.51
C ASP A 108 -12.82 -8.10 10.48
N SER A 109 -14.02 -7.76 10.89
CA SER A 109 -14.81 -8.62 11.76
C SER A 109 -15.20 -9.91 11.05
N VAL A 110 -15.13 -11.02 11.78
CA VAL A 110 -15.64 -12.33 11.30
C VAL A 110 -17.15 -12.51 11.53
N GLN A 111 -17.82 -11.53 12.13
CA GLN A 111 -19.25 -11.60 12.38
C GLN A 111 -20.04 -11.54 11.07
N PRO A 112 -21.02 -12.44 10.85
CA PRO A 112 -21.83 -12.40 9.65
C PRO A 112 -22.64 -11.11 9.61
N ALA A 113 -22.55 -10.38 8.49
CA ALA A 113 -23.41 -9.25 8.21
C ALA A 113 -24.88 -9.75 8.15
N GLY A 114 -25.69 -9.50 9.19
CA GLY A 114 -27.11 -9.91 9.20
C GLY A 114 -27.59 -10.67 10.44
N GLY A 115 -26.77 -10.78 11.49
CA GLY A 115 -27.25 -11.23 12.81
C GLY A 115 -28.32 -10.28 13.36
N SER A 116 -29.26 -10.81 14.15
CA SER A 116 -30.34 -10.03 14.76
C SER A 116 -29.79 -9.00 15.74
N GLY A 117 -29.54 -7.82 15.24
CA GLY A 117 -28.91 -6.68 15.91
C GLY A 117 -28.11 -5.84 14.92
N ALA A 118 -28.38 -5.98 13.62
CA ALA A 118 -27.63 -5.52 12.47
C ALA A 118 -26.90 -4.19 12.71
N ALA A 119 -25.65 -4.28 13.17
CA ALA A 119 -24.68 -3.24 12.96
C ALA A 119 -24.57 -2.99 11.45
N ASN A 120 -24.46 -1.74 11.07
CA ASN A 120 -24.21 -1.37 9.68
C ASN A 120 -23.01 -2.23 9.17
N PRO A 121 -23.14 -2.96 8.05
CA PRO A 121 -22.05 -3.81 7.54
C PRO A 121 -20.71 -3.08 7.42
N ASN A 122 -20.74 -1.78 7.19
CA ASN A 122 -19.53 -0.95 7.14
C ASN A 122 -18.78 -0.87 8.47
N THR A 123 -19.45 -1.02 9.62
CA THR A 123 -18.77 -0.99 10.93
C THR A 123 -17.99 -2.27 11.24
N LEU A 124 -18.14 -3.29 10.41
CA LEU A 124 -17.43 -4.56 10.52
C LEU A 124 -16.12 -4.60 9.71
N LEU A 125 -15.85 -3.55 8.96
CA LEU A 125 -14.65 -3.42 8.13
C LEU A 125 -13.74 -2.35 8.71
N VAL A 126 -12.44 -2.54 8.53
CA VAL A 126 -11.43 -1.52 8.84
C VAL A 126 -11.42 -0.48 7.73
N HIS A 127 -11.55 0.79 8.10
CA HIS A 127 -11.54 1.93 7.18
C HIS A 127 -10.24 2.75 7.29
N ASP A 128 -10.02 3.64 6.34
CA ASP A 128 -8.90 4.59 6.35
C ASP A 128 -8.89 5.47 7.60
N TYR A 129 -10.07 5.89 8.05
CA TYR A 129 -10.22 6.64 9.28
C TYR A 129 -9.70 5.87 10.50
N ASP A 130 -9.96 4.56 10.58
CA ASP A 130 -9.48 3.71 11.67
C ASP A 130 -7.96 3.65 11.71
N LEU A 131 -7.34 3.45 10.52
CA LEU A 131 -5.88 3.46 10.41
C LEU A 131 -5.31 4.83 10.77
N LEU A 132 -5.91 5.93 10.31
CA LEU A 132 -5.45 7.29 10.64
C LEU A 132 -5.49 7.56 12.14
N GLN A 133 -6.54 7.16 12.84
CA GLN A 133 -6.65 7.31 14.29
C GLN A 133 -5.59 6.49 15.01
N ILE A 134 -5.44 5.22 14.65
CA ILE A 134 -4.40 4.35 15.23
C ILE A 134 -2.99 4.91 14.97
N LEU A 135 -2.70 5.37 13.75
CA LEU A 135 -1.41 5.99 13.44
C LEU A 135 -1.14 7.24 14.28
N ASN A 136 -2.19 8.04 14.55
CA ASN A 136 -2.08 9.22 15.41
C ASN A 136 -1.84 8.82 16.88
N GLU A 137 -2.53 7.80 17.41
CA GLU A 137 -2.29 7.29 18.76
C GLU A 137 -0.87 6.72 18.91
N ILE A 138 -0.38 5.97 17.92
CA ILE A 138 0.98 5.45 17.90
C ILE A 138 2.01 6.60 17.90
N LYS A 139 1.81 7.64 17.06
CA LYS A 139 2.67 8.83 17.04
C LYS A 139 2.65 9.58 18.38
N ALA A 140 1.46 9.78 18.95
CA ALA A 140 1.28 10.43 20.26
C ALA A 140 1.93 9.64 21.40
N SER A 141 2.04 8.32 21.25
CA SER A 141 2.70 7.42 22.22
C SER A 141 4.23 7.37 22.06
N GLY A 142 4.81 8.18 21.19
CA GLY A 142 6.27 8.33 21.05
C GLY A 142 6.90 7.36 20.05
N ALA A 143 6.18 6.92 19.03
CA ALA A 143 6.77 6.14 17.95
C ALA A 143 7.82 6.95 17.18
N GLU A 144 8.98 6.35 16.93
CA GLU A 144 10.08 6.94 16.15
C GLU A 144 9.92 6.67 14.65
N ALA A 145 9.41 5.49 14.29
CA ALA A 145 9.11 5.14 12.93
C ALA A 145 7.92 4.18 12.86
N ILE A 146 7.14 4.29 11.77
CA ILE A 146 5.93 3.48 11.57
C ILE A 146 5.89 2.97 10.14
N SER A 147 5.39 1.75 9.95
CA SER A 147 5.01 1.21 8.64
C SER A 147 3.68 0.47 8.72
N VAL A 148 2.97 0.40 7.60
CA VAL A 148 1.73 -0.38 7.44
C VAL A 148 1.93 -1.32 6.26
N ASN A 149 1.86 -2.63 6.49
CA ASN A 149 2.11 -3.67 5.49
C ASN A 149 3.40 -3.42 4.67
N ASN A 150 4.49 -3.07 5.37
CA ASN A 150 5.80 -2.70 4.81
C ASN A 150 5.82 -1.37 4.01
N GLU A 151 4.77 -0.56 4.06
CA GLU A 151 4.81 0.80 3.54
C GLU A 151 5.20 1.77 4.66
N ARG A 152 6.35 2.45 4.51
CA ARG A 152 6.83 3.45 5.47
C ARG A 152 5.86 4.62 5.57
N VAL A 153 5.47 4.96 6.78
CA VAL A 153 4.67 6.17 7.05
C VAL A 153 5.60 7.35 7.21
N ILE A 154 5.43 8.37 6.37
CA ILE A 154 6.13 9.66 6.43
C ILE A 154 5.11 10.80 6.51
N ALA A 155 5.57 12.04 6.56
CA ALA A 155 4.70 13.22 6.69
C ALA A 155 3.68 13.36 5.56
N THR A 156 4.01 12.90 4.36
CA THR A 156 3.16 12.99 3.16
C THR A 156 2.45 11.70 2.81
N THR A 157 2.53 10.67 3.65
CA THR A 157 1.82 9.42 3.43
C THR A 157 0.32 9.66 3.48
N GLU A 158 -0.36 9.38 2.38
CA GLU A 158 -1.81 9.33 2.32
C GLU A 158 -2.34 7.99 2.82
N VAL A 159 -3.46 8.03 3.52
CA VAL A 159 -4.25 6.87 3.92
C VAL A 159 -5.69 7.15 3.54
N ARG A 160 -6.24 6.40 2.58
CA ARG A 160 -7.62 6.62 2.11
C ARG A 160 -8.24 5.34 1.56
N CYS A 161 -9.55 5.18 1.75
CA CYS A 161 -10.31 4.08 1.17
C CYS A 161 -10.31 4.13 -0.37
N ALA A 162 -10.16 2.96 -0.98
CA ALA A 162 -10.24 2.74 -2.42
C ALA A 162 -11.03 1.47 -2.71
N GLY A 163 -12.34 1.55 -2.53
CA GLY A 163 -13.24 0.40 -2.59
C GLY A 163 -13.08 -0.49 -1.35
N THR A 164 -12.76 -1.76 -1.55
CA THR A 164 -12.53 -2.75 -0.47
C THR A 164 -11.09 -2.78 0.04
N THR A 165 -10.27 -1.84 -0.38
CA THR A 165 -8.86 -1.72 0.00
C THR A 165 -8.58 -0.32 0.51
N ILE A 166 -7.46 -0.15 1.22
CA ILE A 166 -6.96 1.14 1.65
C ILE A 166 -5.68 1.46 0.87
N LEU A 167 -5.59 2.66 0.32
CA LEU A 167 -4.39 3.20 -0.33
C LEU A 167 -3.46 3.77 0.74
N ILE A 168 -2.21 3.33 0.69
CA ILE A 168 -1.11 3.86 1.50
C ILE A 168 0.10 3.98 0.56
N ASN A 169 0.67 5.16 0.43
CA ASN A 169 1.75 5.45 -0.52
C ASN A 169 1.42 4.97 -1.95
N TRP A 170 0.18 5.22 -2.38
CA TRP A 170 -0.36 4.82 -3.69
C TRP A 170 -0.49 3.30 -3.90
N LYS A 171 -0.19 2.48 -2.89
CA LYS A 171 -0.38 1.04 -2.94
C LYS A 171 -1.70 0.63 -2.29
N LYS A 172 -2.44 -0.24 -2.96
CA LYS A 172 -3.67 -0.81 -2.44
C LYS A 172 -3.35 -1.95 -1.48
N ILE A 173 -3.80 -1.81 -0.25
CA ILE A 173 -3.60 -2.78 0.83
C ILE A 173 -4.97 -3.32 1.24
N ALA A 174 -5.07 -4.64 1.35
CA ALA A 174 -6.24 -5.33 1.88
C ALA A 174 -5.95 -5.83 3.31
N PRO A 175 -6.99 -6.08 4.12
CA PRO A 175 -6.80 -6.71 5.43
C PRO A 175 -6.10 -8.09 5.31
N PRO A 176 -5.33 -8.53 6.30
CA PRO A 176 -5.05 -7.82 7.56
C PRO A 176 -4.07 -6.65 7.39
N PHE A 177 -4.32 -5.58 8.15
CA PHE A 177 -3.42 -4.43 8.23
C PHE A 177 -2.41 -4.64 9.34
N VAL A 178 -1.15 -4.85 8.98
CA VAL A 178 -0.05 -5.04 9.91
C VAL A 178 0.69 -3.72 10.09
N ILE A 179 0.49 -3.10 11.23
CA ILE A 179 1.11 -1.84 11.63
C ILE A 179 2.31 -2.17 12.51
N LYS A 180 3.48 -1.74 12.11
CA LYS A 180 4.72 -1.88 12.88
C LYS A 180 5.18 -0.51 13.32
N ALA A 181 5.63 -0.38 14.57
CA ALA A 181 6.17 0.86 15.09
C ALA A 181 7.37 0.59 15.99
N THR A 182 8.44 1.36 15.81
CA THR A 182 9.59 1.39 16.73
C THR A 182 9.43 2.52 17.75
N GLY A 183 9.97 2.33 18.94
CA GLY A 183 9.89 3.24 20.07
C GLY A 183 9.92 2.48 21.40
N ASP A 184 9.64 3.15 22.52
CA ASP A 184 9.48 2.47 23.80
C ASP A 184 8.25 1.55 23.78
N PRO A 185 8.41 0.22 23.84
CA PRO A 185 7.29 -0.70 23.71
C PRO A 185 6.22 -0.53 24.77
N LYS A 186 6.60 -0.14 26.00
CA LYS A 186 5.66 0.06 27.10
C LYS A 186 4.83 1.33 26.92
N LEU A 187 5.44 2.40 26.43
CA LEU A 187 4.73 3.64 26.12
C LEU A 187 3.77 3.43 24.96
N LEU A 188 4.22 2.76 23.90
CA LEU A 188 3.40 2.43 22.74
C LEU A 188 2.21 1.52 23.12
N GLU A 189 2.46 0.46 23.88
CA GLU A 189 1.40 -0.44 24.35
C GLU A 189 0.40 0.28 25.24
N SER A 190 0.88 1.06 26.24
CA SER A 190 0.01 1.75 27.17
C SER A 190 -0.83 2.84 26.51
N GLY A 191 -0.25 3.56 25.54
CA GLY A 191 -0.97 4.57 24.79
C GLY A 191 -2.10 4.00 23.95
N LEU A 192 -1.88 2.85 23.31
CA LEU A 192 -2.91 2.17 22.52
C LEU A 192 -3.98 1.49 23.39
N ASN A 193 -3.63 0.98 24.56
CA ASN A 193 -4.55 0.28 25.47
C ASN A 193 -5.20 1.22 26.50
N ILE A 194 -5.30 2.52 26.22
CA ILE A 194 -6.05 3.46 27.06
C ILE A 194 -7.50 2.99 27.16
N LYS A 195 -8.00 2.85 28.40
CA LYS A 195 -9.37 2.42 28.65
C LYS A 195 -10.38 3.35 27.99
N ASN A 196 -11.30 2.80 27.23
CA ASN A 196 -12.26 3.50 26.37
C ASN A 196 -11.56 4.31 25.25
N GLY A 197 -10.33 3.98 24.90
CA GLY A 197 -9.60 4.54 23.77
C GLY A 197 -10.09 3.98 22.43
N TYR A 198 -9.43 4.42 21.37
CA TYR A 198 -9.88 4.06 20.02
C TYR A 198 -9.75 2.55 19.73
N LEU A 199 -8.67 1.93 20.20
CA LEU A 199 -8.46 0.49 20.02
C LEU A 199 -9.53 -0.36 20.72
N ASP A 200 -10.00 0.08 21.90
CA ASP A 200 -11.12 -0.56 22.60
C ASP A 200 -12.43 -0.43 21.82
N SER A 201 -12.65 0.72 21.18
CA SER A 201 -13.84 0.94 20.37
C SER A 201 -13.84 0.06 19.09
N LEU A 202 -12.69 -0.18 18.48
CA LEU A 202 -12.54 -1.13 17.37
C LEU A 202 -12.87 -2.57 17.83
N ARG A 203 -12.33 -3.00 18.98
CA ARG A 203 -12.65 -4.31 19.57
C ARG A 203 -14.14 -4.46 19.85
N PHE A 204 -14.75 -3.41 20.37
CA PHE A 204 -16.21 -3.40 20.64
C PHE A 204 -17.04 -3.51 19.35
N SER A 205 -16.59 -2.93 18.27
CA SER A 205 -17.20 -3.04 16.94
C SER A 205 -16.99 -4.42 16.30
N GLY A 206 -16.19 -5.30 16.92
CA GLY A 206 -15.90 -6.65 16.43
C GLY A 206 -14.71 -6.74 15.47
N ILE A 207 -14.00 -5.64 15.26
CA ILE A 207 -12.71 -5.65 14.52
C ILE A 207 -11.71 -6.53 15.28
N GLN A 208 -11.02 -7.39 14.57
CA GLN A 208 -9.99 -8.23 15.15
C GLN A 208 -8.74 -7.39 15.40
N VAL A 209 -8.26 -7.38 16.63
CA VAL A 209 -7.13 -6.58 17.07
C VAL A 209 -6.14 -7.48 17.80
N ASP A 210 -4.94 -7.61 17.26
CA ASP A 210 -3.81 -8.30 17.90
C ASP A 210 -2.66 -7.31 18.05
N LEU A 211 -2.22 -7.08 19.29
CA LEU A 211 -1.13 -6.18 19.66
C LEU A 211 -0.03 -6.98 20.35
N GLN A 212 1.16 -6.95 19.76
CA GLN A 212 2.33 -7.66 20.26
C GLN A 212 3.48 -6.70 20.50
N ILE A 213 4.19 -6.88 21.61
CA ILE A 213 5.47 -6.24 21.87
C ILE A 213 6.56 -7.07 21.22
N SER A 214 7.57 -6.40 20.66
CA SER A 214 8.72 -7.05 20.07
C SER A 214 10.00 -6.28 20.39
N ASP A 215 11.05 -7.00 20.76
CA ASP A 215 12.37 -6.41 20.96
C ASP A 215 13.05 -6.02 19.64
N LYS A 216 12.52 -6.54 18.53
CA LYS A 216 13.04 -6.29 17.19
C LYS A 216 11.91 -6.11 16.20
N VAL A 217 11.73 -4.88 15.75
CA VAL A 217 10.76 -4.48 14.73
C VAL A 217 11.53 -3.84 13.58
N ASP A 218 11.38 -4.39 12.39
CA ASP A 218 11.97 -3.85 11.16
C ASP A 218 10.98 -2.91 10.48
N ILE A 219 11.40 -1.68 10.25
CA ILE A 219 10.66 -0.65 9.53
C ILE A 219 11.40 -0.33 8.22
N PRO A 220 10.82 -0.57 7.05
CA PRO A 220 11.50 -0.30 5.78
C PRO A 220 11.69 1.20 5.54
N ALA A 221 12.61 1.52 4.63
CA ALA A 221 12.73 2.87 4.08
C ALA A 221 11.53 3.19 3.18
N TYR A 222 11.19 4.47 3.09
CA TYR A 222 10.23 4.98 2.11
C TYR A 222 10.79 4.81 0.70
N GLN A 223 10.00 4.23 -0.20
CA GLN A 223 10.42 3.91 -1.56
C GLN A 223 9.80 4.82 -2.63
N GLY A 224 9.01 5.81 -2.23
CA GLY A 224 8.44 6.78 -3.16
C GLY A 224 9.41 7.91 -3.52
N ALA A 225 9.11 8.65 -4.58
CA ALA A 225 9.79 9.89 -4.90
C ALA A 225 9.18 11.04 -4.07
N PHE A 226 10.01 11.90 -3.53
CA PHE A 226 9.60 13.10 -2.82
C PHE A 226 10.29 14.30 -3.46
N ASN A 227 9.55 15.07 -4.25
CA ASN A 227 10.08 16.24 -4.95
C ASN A 227 9.28 17.49 -4.55
N PHE A 228 9.98 18.50 -4.08
CA PHE A 228 9.42 19.85 -3.91
C PHE A 228 9.52 20.59 -5.24
N VAL A 229 8.39 20.80 -5.93
CA VAL A 229 8.33 21.51 -7.21
C VAL A 229 7.99 22.99 -6.99
N TYR A 230 7.20 23.27 -5.96
CA TYR A 230 6.65 24.62 -5.70
C TYR A 230 7.19 25.25 -4.42
N SER A 231 7.94 24.51 -3.61
CA SER A 231 8.46 25.00 -2.35
C SER A 231 9.99 24.97 -2.38
N ALA A 232 10.60 26.00 -1.85
CA ALA A 232 12.05 26.11 -1.64
C ALA A 232 12.32 26.45 -0.16
N PRO A 233 13.49 26.05 0.38
CA PRO A 233 13.91 26.49 1.69
C PRO A 233 13.98 28.03 1.72
N VAL A 234 13.48 28.66 2.79
CA VAL A 234 13.78 30.05 3.06
C VAL A 234 15.28 30.11 3.36
N GLU A 235 16.01 30.95 2.65
CA GLU A 235 17.44 31.19 2.99
C GLU A 235 17.52 31.54 4.48
N ALA A 236 18.19 30.69 5.24
CA ALA A 236 18.50 31.02 6.60
C ALA A 236 19.31 32.32 6.52
N GLU A 237 18.79 33.42 7.09
CA GLU A 237 19.61 34.61 7.33
C GLU A 237 20.89 34.10 7.98
N ARG A 238 22.02 34.26 7.28
CA ARG A 238 23.33 34.04 7.89
C ARG A 238 23.36 35.00 9.05
N VAL A 239 23.15 34.45 10.25
CA VAL A 239 23.46 35.17 11.45
C VAL A 239 24.96 35.47 11.35
N ALA A 240 25.26 36.65 10.85
CA ALA A 240 26.60 37.20 10.85
C ALA A 240 26.98 37.40 12.32
N ASN A 241 27.83 36.52 12.81
CA ASN A 241 28.65 36.76 13.98
C ASN A 241 30.05 37.08 13.52
#